data_ae8fe6e7dd97a0477ca865e2cba5597e
#
_entry.id   ae8fe6e7dd97a0477ca865e2cba5597e
#
_cell.length_a   1.000
_cell.length_b   1.000
_cell.length_c   1.000
_cell.angle_alpha   90.00
_cell.angle_beta   90.00
_cell.angle_gamma   90.00
#
_symmetry.space_group_name_H-M   'P 1'
#
loop_
_entity.id
_entity.type
_entity.pdbx_description
1 polymer ?
#
loop_
_entity_poly.entity_id
_entity_poly.type
_entity_poly.pdbx_seq_one_letter_code
_entity_poly.pdbx_strand_id
1 'polypeptide(L)'
;MYRKTVEELQKDQREKLVIDIRSEQDYIKETYPGAKHIFWEEFMEHIGEIPKELPVYLFCYTGQRSDEIAEDLSEQGYEIYSIEGGYRS
;
A
#
# COMPACT_ATOMS: atom_id res chain seq x y z
N MET A 1 1.52 5.93 -13.51
CA MET A 1 1.14 4.52 -13.28
C MET A 1 1.19 4.21 -11.81
N TYR A 2 0.21 3.47 -11.34
CA TYR A 2 0.06 3.23 -9.92
C TYR A 2 0.55 1.84 -9.48
N ARG A 3 1.15 1.06 -10.38
CA ARG A 3 1.71 -0.26 -10.03
C ARG A 3 3.22 -0.20 -9.94
N LYS A 4 3.76 -0.86 -8.93
CA LYS A 4 5.19 -0.97 -8.73
C LYS A 4 5.51 -2.39 -8.27
N THR A 5 6.73 -2.82 -8.52
CA THR A 5 7.21 -4.11 -8.04
C THR A 5 7.83 -3.94 -6.65
N VAL A 6 8.03 -5.06 -5.95
CA VAL A 6 8.75 -5.05 -4.69
C VAL A 6 10.17 -4.51 -4.88
N GLU A 7 10.81 -4.86 -6.00
CA GLU A 7 12.15 -4.38 -6.29
C GLU A 7 12.18 -2.85 -6.40
N GLU A 8 11.16 -2.29 -7.07
CA GLU A 8 11.08 -0.83 -7.18
C GLU A 8 10.86 -0.18 -5.83
N LEU A 9 10.05 -0.79 -4.97
CA LEU A 9 9.87 -0.31 -3.60
C LEU A 9 11.20 -0.32 -2.85
N GLN A 10 11.94 -1.42 -2.96
CA GLN A 10 13.21 -1.56 -2.24
C GLN A 10 14.25 -0.56 -2.71
N LYS A 11 14.18 -0.15 -3.97
CA LYS A 11 15.12 0.82 -4.53
C LYS A 11 14.72 2.27 -4.28
N ASP A 12 13.50 2.51 -3.84
CA ASP A 12 13.02 3.86 -3.57
C ASP A 12 13.61 4.31 -2.24
N GLN A 13 14.57 5.22 -2.30
CA GLN A 13 15.28 5.70 -1.11
C GLN A 13 14.62 6.89 -0.44
N ARG A 14 13.50 7.38 -1.00
CA ARG A 14 12.78 8.50 -0.42
C ARG A 14 12.09 8.08 0.86
N GLU A 15 11.80 9.05 1.71
CA GLU A 15 10.87 8.80 2.83
C GLU A 15 9.54 8.36 2.25
N LYS A 16 8.96 7.30 2.79
CA LYS A 16 7.76 6.72 2.21
C LYS A 16 6.96 5.99 3.27
N LEU A 17 5.70 5.72 2.95
CA LEU A 17 4.81 4.99 3.82
C LEU A 17 4.44 3.68 3.13
N VAL A 18 4.61 2.56 3.84
CA VAL A 18 4.20 1.25 3.34
C VAL A 18 3.04 0.76 4.20
N ILE A 19 1.95 0.36 3.55
CA ILE A 19 0.74 -0.06 4.24
C ILE A 19 0.33 -1.44 3.75
N ASP A 20 0.11 -2.36 4.69
CA ASP A 20 -0.44 -3.67 4.41
C ASP A 20 -1.95 -3.58 4.62
N ILE A 21 -2.73 -3.84 3.57
CA ILE A 21 -4.18 -3.71 3.62
C ILE A 21 -4.88 -5.06 3.77
N ARG A 22 -4.11 -6.13 4.06
CA ARG A 22 -4.67 -7.46 4.32
C ARG A 22 -5.35 -7.48 5.69
N SER A 23 -5.88 -8.64 6.08
CA SER A 23 -6.49 -8.78 7.39
C SER A 23 -5.45 -8.60 8.49
N GLU A 24 -5.92 -8.25 9.68
CA GLU A 24 -5.03 -8.06 10.83
C GLU A 24 -4.27 -9.35 11.16
N GLN A 25 -4.94 -10.50 11.03
CA GLN A 25 -4.30 -11.78 11.33
C GLN A 25 -3.10 -12.03 10.42
N ASP A 26 -3.23 -11.75 9.14
CA ASP A 26 -2.14 -11.95 8.21
C ASP A 26 -1.02 -10.94 8.43
N TYR A 27 -1.38 -9.71 8.73
CA TYR A 27 -0.41 -8.66 9.02
C TYR A 27 0.44 -9.02 10.25
N ILE A 28 -0.21 -9.49 11.31
CA ILE A 28 0.50 -9.87 12.54
C ILE A 28 1.42 -11.04 12.30
N LYS A 29 0.97 -11.98 11.47
CA LYS A 29 1.72 -13.18 11.18
C LYS A 29 3.00 -12.88 10.42
N GLU A 30 2.92 -12.06 9.39
CA GLU A 30 4.07 -11.66 8.60
C GLU A 30 3.69 -10.49 7.69
N THR A 31 4.56 -9.48 7.61
CA THR A 31 4.33 -8.35 6.73
C THR A 31 5.66 -7.78 6.26
N TYR A 32 5.59 -6.85 5.31
CA TYR A 32 6.78 -6.17 4.83
C TYR A 32 7.39 -5.35 5.98
N PRO A 33 8.71 -5.39 6.18
CA PRO A 33 9.33 -4.67 7.31
C PRO A 33 8.99 -3.19 7.30
N GLY A 34 8.48 -2.71 8.44
CA GLY A 34 8.11 -1.32 8.59
C GLY A 34 6.72 -0.96 8.11
N ALA A 35 5.98 -1.93 7.58
CA ALA A 35 4.63 -1.65 7.08
C ALA A 35 3.66 -1.37 8.21
N LYS A 36 2.78 -0.41 8.00
CA LYS A 36 1.65 -0.16 8.89
C LYS A 36 0.46 -0.96 8.39
N HIS A 37 -0.55 -1.12 9.24
CA HIS A 37 -1.72 -1.90 8.89
C HIS A 37 -2.97 -1.04 8.84
N ILE A 38 -3.69 -1.10 7.71
CA ILE A 38 -5.04 -0.56 7.58
C ILE A 38 -5.79 -1.56 6.71
N PHE A 39 -6.81 -2.21 7.28
CA PHE A 39 -7.59 -3.19 6.53
C PHE A 39 -8.31 -2.50 5.36
N TRP A 40 -8.34 -3.14 4.19
CA TRP A 40 -8.80 -2.49 2.97
C TRP A 40 -10.24 -1.96 3.06
N GLU A 41 -11.12 -2.62 3.80
CA GLU A 41 -12.50 -2.14 3.94
C GLU A 41 -12.58 -0.84 4.75
N GLU A 42 -11.56 -0.58 5.57
CA GLU A 42 -11.54 0.59 6.43
C GLU A 42 -10.63 1.69 5.89
N PHE A 43 -10.02 1.44 4.73
CA PHE A 43 -8.98 2.34 4.23
C PHE A 43 -9.47 3.78 4.09
N MET A 44 -10.65 3.96 3.50
CA MET A 44 -11.15 5.32 3.27
C MET A 44 -11.53 6.04 4.55
N GLU A 45 -11.83 5.29 5.62
CA GLU A 45 -12.08 5.91 6.92
C GLU A 45 -10.80 6.49 7.52
N HIS A 46 -9.65 6.02 7.05
CA HIS A 46 -8.35 6.48 7.52
C HIS A 46 -7.66 7.40 6.52
N ILE A 47 -8.41 7.93 5.56
CA ILE A 47 -7.80 8.74 4.49
C ILE A 47 -7.07 9.96 5.04
N GLY A 48 -7.51 10.49 6.18
CA GLY A 48 -6.84 11.63 6.81
C GLY A 48 -5.44 11.32 7.31
N GLU A 49 -5.10 10.03 7.44
CA GLU A 49 -3.77 9.62 7.90
C GLU A 49 -2.83 9.37 6.73
N ILE A 50 -3.33 9.46 5.49
CA ILE A 50 -2.54 9.15 4.30
C ILE A 50 -1.97 10.44 3.74
N PRO A 51 -0.64 10.60 3.72
CA PRO A 51 -0.03 11.84 3.22
C PRO A 51 -0.07 11.92 1.70
N LYS A 52 -0.23 13.13 1.19
CA LYS A 52 -0.08 13.38 -0.24
C LYS A 52 1.36 13.71 -0.61
N GLU A 53 2.17 14.08 0.37
CA GLU A 53 3.54 14.55 0.17
C GLU A 53 4.55 13.42 0.08
N LEU A 54 4.17 12.22 0.49
CA LEU A 54 5.07 11.06 0.51
C LEU A 54 4.58 9.99 -0.44
N PRO A 55 5.47 9.22 -1.06
CA PRO A 55 5.04 8.03 -1.77
C PRO A 55 4.49 7.00 -0.80
N VAL A 56 3.37 6.39 -1.18
CA VAL A 56 2.68 5.39 -0.38
C VAL A 56 2.61 4.11 -1.19
N TYR A 57 2.99 2.99 -0.56
CA TYR A 57 2.98 1.68 -1.22
C TYR A 57 2.01 0.77 -0.48
N LEU A 58 1.15 0.09 -1.23
CA LEU A 58 0.10 -0.76 -0.65
C LEU A 58 0.35 -2.23 -0.98
N PHE A 59 0.30 -3.08 0.04
CA PHE A 59 0.33 -4.53 -0.12
C PHE A 59 -1.03 -5.12 0.16
N CYS A 60 -1.49 -6.02 -0.72
CA CYS A 60 -2.67 -6.86 -0.43
C CYS A 60 -2.32 -8.29 -0.84
N TYR A 61 -3.30 -9.18 -0.90
CA TYR A 61 -3.01 -10.59 -1.21
C TYR A 61 -2.53 -10.79 -2.64
N THR A 62 -3.25 -10.20 -3.60
CA THR A 62 -2.96 -10.44 -5.02
C THR A 62 -2.66 -9.17 -5.79
N GLY A 63 -2.83 -8.01 -5.16
CA GLY A 63 -2.72 -6.72 -5.82
C GLY A 63 -4.06 -6.15 -6.28
N GLN A 64 -5.14 -6.94 -6.24
CA GLN A 64 -6.42 -6.48 -6.78
C GLN A 64 -7.03 -5.35 -5.96
N ARG A 65 -7.09 -5.49 -4.64
CA ARG A 65 -7.67 -4.44 -3.80
C ARG A 65 -6.78 -3.21 -3.76
N SER A 66 -5.48 -3.42 -3.70
CA SER A 66 -4.55 -2.29 -3.70
C SER A 66 -4.58 -1.55 -5.04
N ASP A 67 -4.80 -2.27 -6.15
CA ASP A 67 -4.95 -1.62 -7.46
C ASP A 67 -6.12 -0.65 -7.44
N GLU A 68 -7.26 -1.08 -6.91
CA GLU A 68 -8.46 -0.25 -6.88
C GLU A 68 -8.23 1.03 -6.05
N ILE A 69 -7.63 0.87 -4.88
CA ILE A 69 -7.38 2.00 -4.01
C ILE A 69 -6.35 2.94 -4.64
N ALA A 70 -5.27 2.39 -5.17
CA ALA A 70 -4.20 3.21 -5.74
C ALA A 70 -4.68 3.96 -6.97
N GLU A 71 -5.47 3.32 -7.81
CA GLU A 71 -6.02 3.99 -9.00
C GLU A 71 -6.89 5.17 -8.59
N ASP A 72 -7.79 4.96 -7.64
CA ASP A 72 -8.70 6.00 -7.19
C ASP A 72 -7.95 7.18 -6.57
N LEU A 73 -7.02 6.89 -5.66
CA LEU A 73 -6.33 7.96 -4.95
C LEU A 73 -5.28 8.65 -5.80
N SER A 74 -4.66 7.95 -6.75
CA SER A 74 -3.70 8.62 -7.63
C SER A 74 -4.39 9.68 -8.47
N GLU A 75 -5.66 9.48 -8.82
CA GLU A 75 -6.43 10.49 -9.55
C GLU A 75 -6.75 11.69 -8.68
N GLN A 76 -6.68 11.53 -7.37
CA GLN A 76 -6.96 12.60 -6.42
C GLN A 76 -5.69 13.33 -5.95
N GLY A 77 -4.55 13.04 -6.56
CA GLY A 77 -3.32 13.76 -6.26
C GLY A 77 -2.38 13.09 -5.29
N TYR A 78 -2.68 11.85 -4.86
CA TYR A 78 -1.76 11.09 -4.03
C TYR A 78 -0.71 10.41 -4.90
N GLU A 79 0.51 10.32 -4.38
CA GLU A 79 1.51 9.45 -5.00
C GLU A 79 1.41 8.09 -4.31
N ILE A 80 0.57 7.21 -4.84
CA ILE A 80 0.24 5.95 -4.19
C ILE A 80 0.32 4.81 -5.20
N TYR A 81 0.92 3.71 -4.77
CA TYR A 81 1.23 2.60 -5.64
C TYR A 81 0.72 1.29 -5.05
N SER A 82 0.28 0.41 -5.94
CA SER A 82 -0.08 -0.94 -5.61
C SER A 82 1.10 -1.86 -5.92
N ILE A 83 1.47 -2.72 -4.98
CA ILE A 83 2.56 -3.66 -5.22
C ILE A 83 2.05 -4.80 -6.10
N GLU A 84 2.69 -4.97 -7.24
CA GLU A 84 2.31 -5.97 -8.22
C GLU A 84 2.47 -7.37 -7.65
N GLY A 85 1.41 -8.19 -7.79
CA GLY A 85 1.42 -9.54 -7.26
C GLY A 85 1.09 -9.67 -5.79
N GLY A 86 1.00 -8.56 -5.06
CA GLY A 86 0.66 -8.55 -3.65
C GLY A 86 1.72 -9.14 -2.74
N TYR A 87 1.37 -9.35 -1.47
CA TYR A 87 2.25 -9.96 -0.48
C TYR A 87 1.91 -11.43 -0.34
N ARG A 88 2.89 -12.28 -0.57
CA ARG A 88 2.72 -13.72 -0.43
C ARG A 88 3.73 -14.26 0.58
N SER A 89 3.22 -14.93 1.58
CA SER A 89 4.05 -15.56 2.59
C SER A 89 4.38 -17.00 2.20
#